data_a585d6e83d8cf71b9db1831f3b03e983
#
_entry.id   a585d6e83d8cf71b9db1831f3b03e983
#
_cell.length_a   1.000
_cell.length_b   1.000
_cell.length_c   1.000
_cell.angle_alpha   90.00
_cell.angle_beta   90.00
_cell.angle_gamma   90.00
#
_symmetry.space_group_name_H-M   'P 1'
#
loop_
_entity.id
_entity.type
_entity.pdbx_description
1 polymer ?
#
loop_
_entity_poly.entity_id
_entity_poly.type
_entity_poly.pdbx_seq_one_letter_code
_entity_poly.pdbx_strand_id
1 'polypeptide(L)'
;MSDLMKVSSNPHVRSKTDTSSIMLTVVIALLPAAGFGIYNFGLDALILILVTVASTVLTEFLFEKICKRKVTIGDYSAVVTGLLLAMNLPASAPWWIGVVGGVFAILVVKMLFGGLGQNFMNPALGGRCFLLISFTSIMTNFDCDAYAGPTPLANLKSGEAVNILDMVIGRTSGTIGETSMIAIVIGACILILMGVIDLRIPGSYIVSFVVFISIFGGHGFDWAYISAHLAGGGLMLGAFFMATDYVTRPITKNGQYLFGVLLGILTGIFRIFGPSSEGVSYAIIIGNLLVPLIEKITLPTAFGKGGAKA
;
A
#
# COMPACT_ATOMS: atom_id res chain seq x y z
N MET A 1 -7.42 -20.91 53.00
CA MET A 1 -7.53 -20.53 51.57
C MET A 1 -6.15 -20.75 50.98
N SER A 2 -5.98 -21.77 50.14
CA SER A 2 -4.72 -22.05 49.51
C SER A 2 -4.45 -20.96 48.44
N ASP A 3 -3.38 -20.18 48.61
CA ASP A 3 -2.85 -19.30 47.58
C ASP A 3 -2.35 -20.16 46.41
N LEU A 4 -3.27 -20.48 45.53
CA LEU A 4 -2.93 -21.12 44.25
C LEU A 4 -2.10 -20.13 43.44
N MET A 5 -0.81 -20.40 43.31
CA MET A 5 0.04 -19.64 42.42
C MET A 5 -0.53 -19.69 40.99
N LYS A 6 -0.80 -18.52 40.42
CA LYS A 6 -1.22 -18.41 39.02
C LYS A 6 -0.05 -18.75 38.12
N VAL A 7 -0.05 -19.95 37.55
CA VAL A 7 0.92 -20.35 36.55
C VAL A 7 0.41 -19.89 35.17
N SER A 8 1.15 -18.99 34.52
CA SER A 8 0.86 -18.59 33.15
C SER A 8 1.42 -19.62 32.15
N SER A 9 0.68 -19.90 31.10
CA SER A 9 1.19 -20.73 30.00
C SER A 9 2.32 -20.04 29.25
N ASN A 10 3.27 -20.83 28.74
CA ASN A 10 4.36 -20.32 27.87
C ASN A 10 3.81 -19.58 26.63
N PRO A 11 4.49 -18.52 26.15
CA PRO A 11 5.76 -17.97 26.65
C PRO A 11 5.55 -17.02 27.84
N HIS A 12 6.43 -17.09 28.83
CA HIS A 12 6.39 -16.24 30.03
C HIS A 12 6.90 -14.82 29.76
N VAL A 13 7.78 -14.66 28.76
CA VAL A 13 8.29 -13.36 28.29
C VAL A 13 7.55 -12.99 27.01
N ARG A 14 6.85 -11.87 27.00
CA ARG A 14 6.13 -11.33 25.85
C ARG A 14 6.78 -10.02 25.40
N SER A 15 6.78 -9.80 24.08
CA SER A 15 7.13 -8.49 23.52
C SER A 15 6.19 -7.42 24.02
N LYS A 16 6.71 -6.21 24.22
CA LYS A 16 5.89 -5.02 24.54
C LYS A 16 5.22 -4.42 23.31
N THR A 17 5.56 -4.90 22.10
CA THR A 17 4.99 -4.43 20.83
C THR A 17 3.64 -5.07 20.59
N ASP A 18 2.59 -4.26 20.62
CA ASP A 18 1.22 -4.64 20.31
C ASP A 18 0.87 -4.22 18.86
N THR A 19 -0.19 -4.81 18.31
CA THR A 19 -0.73 -4.45 16.99
C THR A 19 -1.00 -2.94 16.88
N SER A 20 -1.53 -2.35 17.95
CA SER A 20 -1.82 -0.92 18.03
C SER A 20 -0.55 -0.06 17.89
N SER A 21 0.55 -0.45 18.53
CA SER A 21 1.83 0.28 18.45
C SER A 21 2.44 0.18 17.04
N ILE A 22 2.31 -0.96 16.38
CA ILE A 22 2.77 -1.16 14.99
C ILE A 22 1.95 -0.28 14.05
N MET A 23 0.63 -0.32 14.13
CA MET A 23 -0.25 0.48 13.27
C MET A 23 -0.06 1.99 13.49
N LEU A 24 0.13 2.40 14.76
CA LEU A 24 0.47 3.79 15.07
C LEU A 24 1.79 4.22 14.42
N THR A 25 2.81 3.34 14.44
CA THR A 25 4.09 3.62 13.76
C THR A 25 3.89 3.78 12.25
N VAL A 26 3.02 2.98 11.63
CA VAL A 26 2.68 3.14 10.21
C VAL A 26 1.99 4.48 9.94
N VAL A 27 1.05 4.91 10.81
CA VAL A 27 0.44 6.23 10.70
C VAL A 27 1.49 7.34 10.77
N ILE A 28 2.39 7.29 11.76
CA ILE A 28 3.48 8.29 11.92
C ILE A 28 4.39 8.29 10.68
N ALA A 29 4.72 7.14 10.12
CA ALA A 29 5.55 7.01 8.94
C ALA A 29 4.88 7.55 7.66
N LEU A 30 3.54 7.59 7.61
CA LEU A 30 2.78 8.17 6.50
C LEU A 30 2.63 9.71 6.61
N LEU A 31 2.79 10.29 7.80
CA LEU A 31 2.61 11.73 8.01
C LEU A 31 3.51 12.62 7.13
N PRO A 32 4.80 12.30 6.88
CA PRO A 32 5.62 13.12 5.99
C PRO A 32 5.04 13.20 4.58
N ALA A 33 4.58 12.08 4.01
CA ALA A 33 3.98 12.03 2.68
C ALA A 33 2.61 12.73 2.65
N ALA A 34 1.76 12.51 3.66
CA ALA A 34 0.49 13.20 3.80
C ALA A 34 0.67 14.72 3.97
N GLY A 35 1.62 15.14 4.82
CA GLY A 35 1.95 16.55 5.02
C GLY A 35 2.45 17.24 3.75
N PHE A 36 3.28 16.55 2.98
CA PHE A 36 3.73 17.09 1.69
C PHE A 36 2.57 17.15 0.68
N GLY A 37 1.69 16.14 0.64
CA GLY A 37 0.48 16.19 -0.19
C GLY A 37 -0.43 17.37 0.15
N ILE A 38 -0.62 17.65 1.44
CA ILE A 38 -1.39 18.84 1.90
C ILE A 38 -0.67 20.14 1.50
N TYR A 39 0.65 20.21 1.64
CA TYR A 39 1.43 21.38 1.22
C TYR A 39 1.29 21.63 -0.29
N ASN A 40 1.29 20.57 -1.09
CA ASN A 40 1.27 20.64 -2.56
C ASN A 40 -0.12 20.94 -3.13
N PHE A 41 -1.18 20.35 -2.55
CA PHE A 41 -2.56 20.42 -3.06
C PHE A 41 -3.51 21.25 -2.19
N GLY A 42 -3.05 21.79 -1.06
CA GLY A 42 -3.81 22.69 -0.22
C GLY A 42 -4.92 22.05 0.60
N LEU A 43 -5.98 22.84 0.86
CA LEU A 43 -7.07 22.45 1.76
C LEU A 43 -7.92 21.29 1.24
N ASP A 44 -8.07 21.14 -0.06
CA ASP A 44 -8.88 20.07 -0.65
C ASP A 44 -8.30 18.69 -0.32
N ALA A 45 -6.98 18.56 -0.41
CA ALA A 45 -6.29 17.34 0.02
C ALA A 45 -6.47 17.06 1.52
N LEU A 46 -6.39 18.09 2.37
CA LEU A 46 -6.60 17.96 3.81
C LEU A 46 -8.03 17.48 4.11
N ILE A 47 -9.03 18.10 3.51
CA ILE A 47 -10.45 17.73 3.68
C ILE A 47 -10.66 16.28 3.23
N LEU A 48 -10.12 15.91 2.07
CA LEU A 48 -10.27 14.57 1.53
C LEU A 48 -9.62 13.51 2.44
N ILE A 49 -8.43 13.77 2.98
CA ILE A 49 -7.76 12.89 3.96
C ILE A 49 -8.62 12.74 5.22
N LEU A 50 -9.06 13.84 5.81
CA LEU A 50 -9.84 13.81 7.06
C LEU A 50 -11.18 13.09 6.87
N VAL A 51 -11.90 13.37 5.79
CA VAL A 51 -13.19 12.74 5.48
C VAL A 51 -13.01 11.23 5.23
N THR A 52 -11.97 10.84 4.48
CA THR A 52 -11.71 9.43 4.18
C THR A 52 -11.36 8.66 5.46
N VAL A 53 -10.46 9.20 6.31
CA VAL A 53 -10.11 8.59 7.59
C VAL A 53 -11.32 8.52 8.53
N ALA A 54 -12.10 9.60 8.62
CA ALA A 54 -13.31 9.59 9.45
C ALA A 54 -14.32 8.56 8.97
N SER A 55 -14.51 8.42 7.64
CA SER A 55 -15.45 7.45 7.08
C SER A 55 -15.01 6.00 7.36
N THR A 56 -13.71 5.69 7.25
CA THR A 56 -13.20 4.34 7.55
C THR A 56 -13.37 3.98 9.01
N VAL A 57 -13.03 4.88 9.93
CA VAL A 57 -13.18 4.66 11.39
C VAL A 57 -14.65 4.53 11.76
N LEU A 58 -15.52 5.41 11.24
CA LEU A 58 -16.97 5.34 11.50
C LEU A 58 -17.59 4.05 10.96
N THR A 59 -17.20 3.62 9.77
CA THR A 59 -17.71 2.38 9.16
C THR A 59 -17.35 1.17 10.02
N GLU A 60 -16.10 1.08 10.48
CA GLU A 60 -15.67 0.01 11.37
C GLU A 60 -16.46 0.01 12.67
N PHE A 61 -16.56 1.16 13.33
CA PHE A 61 -17.33 1.32 14.55
C PHE A 61 -18.79 0.91 14.42
N LEU A 62 -19.46 1.40 13.38
CA LEU A 62 -20.87 1.10 13.14
C LEU A 62 -21.09 -0.38 12.86
N PHE A 63 -20.22 -1.00 12.05
CA PHE A 63 -20.32 -2.42 11.75
C PHE A 63 -20.16 -3.27 13.01
N GLU A 64 -19.13 -2.99 13.85
CA GLU A 64 -18.88 -3.73 15.08
C GLU A 64 -20.03 -3.58 16.07
N LYS A 65 -20.60 -2.38 16.19
CA LYS A 65 -21.73 -2.11 17.06
C LYS A 65 -23.01 -2.80 16.58
N ILE A 66 -23.30 -2.76 15.27
CA ILE A 66 -24.48 -3.42 14.68
C ILE A 66 -24.36 -4.94 14.81
N CYS A 67 -23.18 -5.51 14.54
CA CYS A 67 -22.90 -6.93 14.64
C CYS A 67 -22.65 -7.40 16.09
N LYS A 68 -22.74 -6.51 17.08
CA LYS A 68 -22.46 -6.80 18.51
C LYS A 68 -21.09 -7.44 18.72
N ARG A 69 -20.08 -7.05 17.93
CA ARG A 69 -18.70 -7.47 18.09
C ARG A 69 -17.97 -6.55 19.08
N LYS A 70 -16.80 -7.02 19.55
CA LYS A 70 -15.92 -6.18 20.38
C LYS A 70 -15.40 -5.03 19.52
N VAL A 71 -15.47 -3.81 20.05
CA VAL A 71 -14.95 -2.60 19.39
C VAL A 71 -13.42 -2.67 19.35
N THR A 72 -12.84 -2.62 18.13
CA THR A 72 -11.39 -2.74 17.88
C THR A 72 -10.74 -1.47 17.33
N ILE A 73 -11.46 -0.36 17.25
CA ILE A 73 -10.96 0.93 16.68
C ILE A 73 -9.62 1.38 17.28
N GLY A 74 -9.35 1.00 18.55
CA GLY A 74 -8.11 1.32 19.26
C GLY A 74 -6.85 0.66 18.66
N ASP A 75 -6.98 -0.21 17.66
CA ASP A 75 -5.86 -0.81 16.96
C ASP A 75 -5.28 0.07 15.84
N TYR A 76 -5.91 1.21 15.51
CA TYR A 76 -5.55 2.16 14.45
C TYR A 76 -5.56 1.59 13.03
N SER A 77 -5.99 0.37 12.81
CA SER A 77 -5.96 -0.25 11.47
C SER A 77 -6.93 0.41 10.49
N ALA A 78 -8.09 0.92 10.95
CA ALA A 78 -9.00 1.72 10.14
C ALA A 78 -8.38 3.06 9.75
N VAL A 79 -7.61 3.69 10.65
CA VAL A 79 -6.90 4.94 10.37
C VAL A 79 -5.84 4.72 9.30
N VAL A 80 -5.05 3.65 9.40
CA VAL A 80 -4.04 3.28 8.37
C VAL A 80 -4.73 3.05 7.02
N THR A 81 -5.83 2.29 6.99
CA THR A 81 -6.58 2.03 5.76
C THR A 81 -7.12 3.32 5.14
N GLY A 82 -7.71 4.19 5.96
CA GLY A 82 -8.25 5.48 5.50
C GLY A 82 -7.15 6.41 4.98
N LEU A 83 -6.03 6.48 5.67
CA LEU A 83 -4.89 7.32 5.27
C LEU A 83 -4.26 6.81 3.98
N LEU A 84 -3.99 5.51 3.86
CA LEU A 84 -3.48 4.91 2.63
C LEU A 84 -4.44 5.08 1.45
N LEU A 85 -5.75 4.92 1.67
CA LEU A 85 -6.75 5.15 0.64
C LEU A 85 -6.75 6.61 0.20
N ALA A 86 -6.79 7.56 1.13
CA ALA A 86 -6.78 9.00 0.84
C ALA A 86 -5.54 9.41 0.05
N MET A 87 -4.38 8.88 0.41
CA MET A 87 -3.12 9.14 -0.31
C MET A 87 -3.13 8.61 -1.76
N ASN A 88 -4.02 7.68 -2.08
CA ASN A 88 -4.21 7.12 -3.42
C ASN A 88 -5.34 7.80 -4.21
N LEU A 89 -5.97 8.84 -3.67
CA LEU A 89 -6.99 9.63 -4.37
C LEU A 89 -6.35 10.85 -5.03
N PRO A 90 -6.86 11.29 -6.20
CA PRO A 90 -6.51 12.59 -6.76
C PRO A 90 -7.06 13.71 -5.88
N ALA A 91 -6.30 14.82 -5.74
CA ALA A 91 -6.72 15.95 -4.92
C ALA A 91 -7.98 16.66 -5.44
N SER A 92 -8.24 16.56 -6.75
CA SER A 92 -9.46 17.06 -7.41
C SER A 92 -10.73 16.24 -7.11
N ALA A 93 -10.58 15.07 -6.46
CA ALA A 93 -11.73 14.22 -6.18
C ALA A 93 -12.68 14.85 -5.15
N PRO A 94 -13.99 14.84 -5.38
CA PRO A 94 -14.95 15.33 -4.40
C PRO A 94 -14.93 14.49 -3.12
N TRP A 95 -15.16 15.14 -1.99
CA TRP A 95 -15.07 14.52 -0.63
C TRP A 95 -15.86 13.23 -0.47
N TRP A 96 -17.01 13.09 -1.17
CA TRP A 96 -17.86 11.89 -1.09
C TRP A 96 -17.21 10.63 -1.70
N ILE A 97 -16.25 10.79 -2.62
CA ILE A 97 -15.47 9.67 -3.17
C ILE A 97 -14.65 9.01 -2.03
N GLY A 98 -14.05 9.82 -1.15
CA GLY A 98 -13.36 9.31 0.02
C GLY A 98 -14.29 8.51 0.95
N VAL A 99 -15.54 8.96 1.12
CA VAL A 99 -16.54 8.24 1.91
C VAL A 99 -16.91 6.89 1.27
N VAL A 100 -17.26 6.89 0.01
CA VAL A 100 -17.65 5.66 -0.72
C VAL A 100 -16.50 4.65 -0.75
N GLY A 101 -15.29 5.09 -1.06
CA GLY A 101 -14.10 4.24 -1.05
C GLY A 101 -13.77 3.70 0.34
N GLY A 102 -13.86 4.55 1.38
CA GLY A 102 -13.62 4.17 2.76
C GLY A 102 -14.62 3.14 3.28
N VAL A 103 -15.91 3.34 3.00
CA VAL A 103 -16.97 2.39 3.34
C VAL A 103 -16.72 1.05 2.64
N PHE A 104 -16.42 1.06 1.34
CA PHE A 104 -16.13 -0.18 0.62
C PHE A 104 -14.89 -0.89 1.16
N ALA A 105 -13.80 -0.18 1.38
CA ALA A 105 -12.55 -0.74 1.89
C ALA A 105 -12.73 -1.43 3.25
N ILE A 106 -13.45 -0.78 4.16
CA ILE A 106 -13.66 -1.33 5.50
C ILE A 106 -14.75 -2.40 5.49
N LEU A 107 -15.93 -2.09 4.97
CA LEU A 107 -17.06 -3.00 5.05
C LEU A 107 -16.80 -4.26 4.24
N VAL A 108 -16.51 -4.10 2.94
CA VAL A 108 -16.46 -5.23 2.00
C VAL A 108 -15.12 -5.97 2.11
N VAL A 109 -13.99 -5.26 2.13
CA VAL A 109 -12.68 -5.93 2.06
C VAL A 109 -12.17 -6.40 3.42
N LYS A 110 -12.49 -5.67 4.51
CA LYS A 110 -11.97 -5.98 5.85
C LYS A 110 -13.01 -6.70 6.72
N MET A 111 -14.16 -6.08 6.97
CA MET A 111 -15.08 -6.53 8.04
C MET A 111 -15.93 -7.73 7.66
N LEU A 112 -16.35 -7.88 6.40
CA LEU A 112 -17.11 -9.05 5.94
C LEU A 112 -16.29 -10.33 6.00
N PHE A 113 -14.96 -10.27 5.87
CA PHE A 113 -14.06 -11.42 5.98
C PHE A 113 -13.64 -11.75 7.42
N GLY A 114 -13.98 -10.91 8.40
CA GLY A 114 -13.72 -11.20 9.82
C GLY A 114 -13.03 -10.08 10.59
N GLY A 115 -12.53 -9.07 9.93
CA GLY A 115 -11.79 -7.94 10.51
C GLY A 115 -10.28 -8.02 10.26
N LEU A 116 -9.50 -7.34 11.11
CA LEU A 116 -8.04 -7.31 10.97
C LEU A 116 -7.45 -8.74 11.04
N GLY A 117 -6.60 -9.08 10.09
CA GLY A 117 -5.94 -10.37 10.00
C GLY A 117 -6.67 -11.41 9.13
N GLN A 118 -7.90 -11.13 8.68
CA GLN A 118 -8.70 -12.06 7.87
C GLN A 118 -8.96 -11.54 6.44
N ASN A 119 -8.50 -10.36 6.11
CA ASN A 119 -8.67 -9.78 4.78
C ASN A 119 -7.78 -10.49 3.74
N PHE A 120 -8.37 -10.82 2.60
CA PHE A 120 -7.70 -11.53 1.50
C PHE A 120 -6.85 -10.62 0.59
N MET A 121 -7.04 -9.31 0.68
CA MET A 121 -6.25 -8.29 0.00
C MET A 121 -6.14 -7.03 0.88
N ASN A 122 -5.23 -6.14 0.50
CA ASN A 122 -5.08 -4.85 1.19
C ASN A 122 -6.35 -4.01 1.05
N PRO A 123 -7.01 -3.60 2.17
CA PRO A 123 -8.30 -2.91 2.11
C PRO A 123 -8.24 -1.55 1.40
N ALA A 124 -7.17 -0.78 1.58
CA ALA A 124 -7.01 0.51 0.91
C ALA A 124 -6.92 0.35 -0.61
N LEU A 125 -6.18 -0.65 -1.08
CA LEU A 125 -6.08 -0.97 -2.51
C LEU A 125 -7.39 -1.51 -3.08
N GLY A 126 -8.11 -2.34 -2.31
CA GLY A 126 -9.44 -2.81 -2.68
C GLY A 126 -10.43 -1.66 -2.88
N GLY A 127 -10.42 -0.68 -1.95
CA GLY A 127 -11.21 0.54 -2.07
C GLY A 127 -10.82 1.38 -3.28
N ARG A 128 -9.51 1.59 -3.52
CA ARG A 128 -9.01 2.30 -4.71
C ARG A 128 -9.44 1.62 -6.00
N CYS A 129 -9.30 0.31 -6.08
CA CYS A 129 -9.66 -0.45 -7.28
C CYS A 129 -11.15 -0.36 -7.58
N PHE A 130 -11.99 -0.47 -6.56
CA PHE A 130 -13.42 -0.25 -6.69
C PHE A 130 -13.75 1.14 -7.23
N LEU A 131 -13.13 2.18 -6.68
CA LEU A 131 -13.33 3.56 -7.16
C LEU A 131 -12.83 3.76 -8.59
N LEU A 132 -11.68 3.19 -8.96
CA LEU A 132 -11.15 3.26 -10.33
C LEU A 132 -12.09 2.63 -11.36
N ILE A 133 -12.75 1.53 -11.01
CA ILE A 133 -13.69 0.86 -11.91
C ILE A 133 -15.02 1.60 -11.97
N SER A 134 -15.54 2.06 -10.82
CA SER A 134 -16.88 2.67 -10.74
C SER A 134 -16.88 4.15 -11.12
N PHE A 135 -15.83 4.89 -10.87
CA PHE A 135 -15.72 6.35 -11.04
C PHE A 135 -14.44 6.73 -11.79
N THR A 136 -14.16 6.04 -12.89
CA THR A 136 -12.92 6.20 -13.66
C THR A 136 -12.62 7.65 -14.02
N SER A 137 -13.61 8.41 -14.49
CA SER A 137 -13.41 9.80 -14.90
C SER A 137 -12.96 10.72 -13.76
N ILE A 138 -13.43 10.47 -12.54
CA ILE A 138 -13.00 11.23 -11.35
C ILE A 138 -11.62 10.79 -10.90
N MET A 139 -11.38 9.48 -10.88
CA MET A 139 -10.14 8.90 -10.37
C MET A 139 -8.92 9.10 -11.30
N THR A 140 -9.15 9.41 -12.57
CA THR A 140 -8.10 9.70 -13.57
C THR A 140 -7.95 11.20 -13.87
N ASN A 141 -8.74 12.04 -13.24
CA ASN A 141 -8.62 13.49 -13.35
C ASN A 141 -7.64 14.00 -12.26
N PHE A 142 -6.49 14.50 -12.68
CA PHE A 142 -5.46 15.03 -11.80
C PHE A 142 -5.34 16.57 -11.90
N ASP A 143 -6.30 17.23 -12.55
CA ASP A 143 -6.32 18.68 -12.65
C ASP A 143 -6.60 19.27 -11.26
N CYS A 144 -5.70 20.12 -10.79
CA CYS A 144 -5.86 20.87 -9.56
C CYS A 144 -5.30 22.29 -9.76
N ASP A 145 -5.62 23.20 -8.83
CA ASP A 145 -5.21 24.61 -8.93
C ASP A 145 -3.70 24.82 -9.10
N ALA A 146 -2.90 23.89 -8.56
CA ALA A 146 -1.44 23.96 -8.63
C ALA A 146 -0.85 23.34 -9.92
N TYR A 147 -1.53 22.33 -10.48
CA TYR A 147 -1.02 21.58 -11.63
C TYR A 147 -2.19 21.18 -12.55
N ALA A 148 -2.07 21.53 -13.82
CA ALA A 148 -3.00 21.12 -14.87
C ALA A 148 -2.31 20.18 -15.84
N GLY A 149 -2.98 19.08 -16.20
CA GLY A 149 -2.51 18.17 -17.23
C GLY A 149 -2.25 16.73 -16.75
N PRO A 150 -1.81 15.87 -17.67
CA PRO A 150 -1.59 14.45 -17.41
C PRO A 150 -0.45 14.21 -16.42
N THR A 151 -0.47 13.04 -15.79
CA THR A 151 0.62 12.65 -14.87
C THR A 151 1.95 12.50 -15.62
N PRO A 152 3.10 12.71 -14.92
CA PRO A 152 4.43 12.57 -15.54
C PRO A 152 4.64 11.22 -16.25
N LEU A 153 4.07 10.14 -15.70
CA LEU A 153 4.14 8.83 -16.36
C LEU A 153 3.27 8.73 -17.62
N ALA A 154 2.16 9.45 -17.69
CA ALA A 154 1.36 9.52 -18.90
C ALA A 154 2.12 10.28 -19.99
N ASN A 155 2.79 11.39 -19.63
CA ASN A 155 3.66 12.14 -20.54
C ASN A 155 4.86 11.30 -21.03
N LEU A 156 5.48 10.54 -20.11
CA LEU A 156 6.58 9.65 -20.49
C LEU A 156 6.12 8.57 -21.48
N LYS A 157 4.90 8.06 -21.32
CA LYS A 157 4.30 7.07 -22.22
C LYS A 157 3.95 7.65 -23.59
N SER A 158 3.62 8.93 -23.68
CA SER A 158 3.41 9.65 -24.94
C SER A 158 4.73 10.10 -25.62
N GLY A 159 5.88 9.84 -24.99
CA GLY A 159 7.20 10.21 -25.52
C GLY A 159 7.63 11.64 -25.18
N GLU A 160 6.95 12.32 -24.27
CA GLU A 160 7.32 13.65 -23.81
C GLU A 160 8.42 13.60 -22.75
N ALA A 161 9.31 14.59 -22.78
CA ALA A 161 10.38 14.71 -21.78
C ALA A 161 9.80 15.11 -20.41
N VAL A 162 10.22 14.41 -19.36
CA VAL A 162 9.78 14.65 -17.99
C VAL A 162 10.93 15.11 -17.12
N ASN A 163 10.69 16.08 -16.26
CA ASN A 163 11.70 16.54 -15.30
C ASN A 163 11.73 15.62 -14.07
N ILE A 164 12.80 14.83 -13.98
CA ILE A 164 12.99 13.85 -12.90
C ILE A 164 13.10 14.53 -11.53
N LEU A 165 13.74 15.70 -11.46
CA LEU A 165 13.88 16.44 -10.19
C LEU A 165 12.53 16.86 -9.63
N ASP A 166 11.61 17.32 -10.47
CA ASP A 166 10.27 17.69 -10.07
C ASP A 166 9.47 16.46 -9.58
N MET A 167 9.67 15.29 -10.19
CA MET A 167 9.06 14.04 -9.74
C MET A 167 9.61 13.57 -8.38
N VAL A 168 10.91 13.71 -8.15
CA VAL A 168 11.53 13.30 -6.88
C VAL A 168 11.12 14.24 -5.73
N ILE A 169 11.09 15.56 -6.00
CA ILE A 169 10.66 16.55 -5.01
C ILE A 169 9.15 16.48 -4.81
N GLY A 170 8.38 16.25 -5.88
CA GLY A 170 6.93 16.13 -5.83
C GLY A 170 6.17 17.32 -6.41
N ARG A 171 6.78 18.11 -7.27
CA ARG A 171 6.14 19.24 -7.97
C ARG A 171 5.47 18.76 -9.27
N THR A 172 4.57 17.80 -9.15
CA THR A 172 3.93 17.16 -10.29
C THR A 172 2.47 16.86 -10.00
N SER A 173 1.65 16.74 -11.06
CA SER A 173 0.30 16.22 -10.97
C SER A 173 0.30 14.75 -10.60
N GLY A 174 -0.64 14.33 -9.74
CA GLY A 174 -0.75 12.94 -9.30
C GLY A 174 -1.70 12.78 -8.12
N THR A 175 -1.69 11.60 -7.49
CA THR A 175 -2.45 11.37 -6.26
C THR A 175 -1.77 12.06 -5.07
N ILE A 176 -2.53 12.29 -4.00
CA ILE A 176 -2.07 13.06 -2.83
C ILE A 176 -0.77 12.51 -2.24
N GLY A 177 -0.63 11.18 -2.18
CA GLY A 177 0.52 10.52 -1.54
C GLY A 177 1.64 10.07 -2.47
N GLU A 178 1.47 10.21 -3.79
CA GLU A 178 2.46 9.75 -4.77
C GLU A 178 3.44 10.83 -5.22
N THR A 179 3.17 12.09 -4.89
CA THR A 179 3.88 13.22 -5.48
C THR A 179 5.34 13.31 -5.04
N SER A 180 5.65 13.15 -3.75
CA SER A 180 7.03 13.28 -3.28
C SER A 180 7.67 11.94 -2.93
N MET A 181 8.59 11.49 -3.77
CA MET A 181 9.41 10.31 -3.49
C MET A 181 10.21 10.47 -2.18
N ILE A 182 10.74 11.66 -1.91
CA ILE A 182 11.55 11.94 -0.71
C ILE A 182 10.70 11.72 0.55
N ALA A 183 9.49 12.26 0.60
CA ALA A 183 8.61 12.12 1.76
C ALA A 183 8.23 10.66 2.03
N ILE A 184 7.99 9.88 0.97
CA ILE A 184 7.72 8.44 1.07
C ILE A 184 8.95 7.68 1.60
N VAL A 185 10.15 7.99 1.09
CA VAL A 185 11.39 7.36 1.55
C VAL A 185 11.69 7.67 3.01
N ILE A 186 11.45 8.91 3.47
CA ILE A 186 11.57 9.26 4.90
C ILE A 186 10.64 8.37 5.75
N GLY A 187 9.39 8.22 5.36
CA GLY A 187 8.45 7.33 6.04
C GLY A 187 8.89 5.86 6.00
N ALA A 188 9.38 5.39 4.86
CA ALA A 188 9.93 4.04 4.72
C ALA A 188 11.13 3.80 5.65
N CYS A 189 12.04 4.78 5.77
CA CYS A 189 13.16 4.72 6.71
C CYS A 189 12.68 4.60 8.17
N ILE A 190 11.64 5.34 8.56
CA ILE A 190 11.04 5.22 9.90
C ILE A 190 10.58 3.78 10.14
N LEU A 191 9.85 3.16 9.20
CA LEU A 191 9.36 1.79 9.34
C LEU A 191 10.49 0.76 9.43
N ILE A 192 11.56 0.94 8.65
CA ILE A 192 12.73 0.05 8.65
C ILE A 192 13.48 0.18 9.97
N LEU A 193 13.76 1.40 10.43
CA LEU A 193 14.48 1.66 11.68
C LEU A 193 13.72 1.17 12.91
N MET A 194 12.40 1.25 12.89
CA MET A 194 11.53 0.70 13.94
C MET A 194 11.34 -0.81 13.83
N GLY A 195 11.90 -1.46 12.79
CA GLY A 195 11.79 -2.91 12.59
C GLY A 195 10.38 -3.39 12.21
N VAL A 196 9.53 -2.48 11.73
CA VAL A 196 8.17 -2.81 11.29
C VAL A 196 8.18 -3.51 9.93
N ILE A 197 9.05 -3.11 9.02
CA ILE A 197 9.17 -3.73 7.70
C ILE A 197 10.61 -4.20 7.42
N ASP A 198 10.71 -5.29 6.66
CA ASP A 198 11.96 -5.80 6.10
C ASP A 198 12.13 -5.33 4.64
N LEU A 199 13.38 -5.16 4.22
CA LEU A 199 13.71 -4.79 2.83
C LEU A 199 13.50 -5.92 1.81
N ARG A 200 13.14 -7.14 2.23
CA ARG A 200 12.98 -8.29 1.31
C ARG A 200 11.94 -8.04 0.23
N ILE A 201 10.74 -7.60 0.60
CA ILE A 201 9.65 -7.32 -0.35
C ILE A 201 9.96 -6.05 -1.16
N PRO A 202 10.20 -4.87 -0.56
CA PRO A 202 10.47 -3.66 -1.33
C PRO A 202 11.71 -3.79 -2.22
N GLY A 203 12.78 -4.39 -1.70
CA GLY A 203 14.03 -4.57 -2.45
C GLY A 203 13.86 -5.48 -3.66
N SER A 204 13.27 -6.68 -3.48
CA SER A 204 13.02 -7.59 -4.60
C SER A 204 12.01 -7.02 -5.61
N TYR A 205 11.02 -6.26 -5.14
CA TYR A 205 10.04 -5.59 -5.99
C TYR A 205 10.72 -4.53 -6.89
N ILE A 206 11.48 -3.62 -6.28
CA ILE A 206 12.15 -2.54 -7.02
C ILE A 206 13.18 -3.12 -8.00
N VAL A 207 14.02 -4.07 -7.56
CA VAL A 207 15.05 -4.67 -8.42
C VAL A 207 14.43 -5.39 -9.61
N SER A 208 13.43 -6.24 -9.39
CA SER A 208 12.77 -6.97 -10.49
C SER A 208 12.02 -6.03 -11.44
N PHE A 209 11.43 -4.96 -10.92
CA PHE A 209 10.79 -3.93 -11.74
C PHE A 209 11.80 -3.19 -12.61
N VAL A 210 12.95 -2.77 -12.06
CA VAL A 210 14.03 -2.12 -12.83
C VAL A 210 14.56 -3.03 -13.93
N VAL A 211 14.82 -4.30 -13.60
CA VAL A 211 15.27 -5.28 -14.59
C VAL A 211 14.23 -5.46 -15.70
N PHE A 212 12.95 -5.57 -15.35
CA PHE A 212 11.87 -5.74 -16.33
C PHE A 212 11.77 -4.55 -17.27
N ILE A 213 11.78 -3.31 -16.73
CA ILE A 213 11.71 -2.09 -17.53
C ILE A 213 12.95 -1.94 -18.44
N SER A 214 14.13 -2.29 -17.95
CA SER A 214 15.36 -2.21 -18.76
C SER A 214 15.34 -3.16 -19.95
N ILE A 215 14.69 -4.34 -19.80
CA ILE A 215 14.61 -5.33 -20.89
C ILE A 215 13.47 -5.00 -21.87
N PHE A 216 12.29 -4.67 -21.35
CA PHE A 216 11.06 -4.56 -22.15
C PHE A 216 10.62 -3.12 -22.41
N GLY A 217 11.22 -2.11 -21.75
CA GLY A 217 10.86 -0.70 -21.89
C GLY A 217 11.30 -0.04 -23.20
N GLY A 218 12.10 -0.72 -24.02
CA GLY A 218 12.58 -0.19 -25.31
C GLY A 218 13.69 0.86 -25.23
N HIS A 219 14.03 1.36 -24.03
CA HIS A 219 15.07 2.37 -23.79
C HIS A 219 16.36 1.77 -23.18
N GLY A 220 16.43 0.44 -23.01
CA GLY A 220 17.58 -0.22 -22.40
C GLY A 220 17.88 0.28 -20.98
N PHE A 221 19.16 0.46 -20.65
CA PHE A 221 19.62 0.99 -19.36
C PHE A 221 19.70 2.53 -19.37
N ASP A 222 18.61 3.20 -19.72
CA ASP A 222 18.52 4.65 -19.56
C ASP A 222 18.11 5.02 -18.13
N TRP A 223 19.06 5.62 -17.39
CA TRP A 223 18.83 6.05 -16.00
C TRP A 223 17.73 7.11 -15.88
N ALA A 224 17.54 7.97 -16.86
CA ALA A 224 16.49 8.95 -16.84
C ALA A 224 15.11 8.28 -16.93
N TYR A 225 14.96 7.34 -17.85
CA TYR A 225 13.74 6.55 -18.01
C TYR A 225 13.42 5.71 -16.77
N ILE A 226 14.42 5.00 -16.23
CA ILE A 226 14.27 4.16 -15.04
C ILE A 226 13.88 5.00 -13.82
N SER A 227 14.57 6.12 -13.58
CA SER A 227 14.32 6.99 -12.43
C SER A 227 12.95 7.65 -12.50
N ALA A 228 12.46 8.05 -13.68
CA ALA A 228 11.11 8.55 -13.87
C ALA A 228 10.05 7.50 -13.50
N HIS A 229 10.27 6.25 -13.92
CA HIS A 229 9.39 5.14 -13.56
C HIS A 229 9.43 4.78 -12.07
N LEU A 230 10.57 4.94 -11.40
CA LEU A 230 10.69 4.72 -9.96
C LEU A 230 10.02 5.84 -9.15
N ALA A 231 10.21 7.09 -9.58
CA ALA A 231 9.67 8.25 -8.86
C ALA A 231 8.17 8.45 -9.07
N GLY A 232 7.62 7.97 -10.19
CA GLY A 232 6.21 8.17 -10.53
C GLY A 232 5.29 6.98 -10.29
N GLY A 233 3.98 7.25 -10.32
CA GLY A 233 2.91 6.25 -10.32
C GLY A 233 2.82 5.38 -9.08
N GLY A 234 3.12 5.93 -7.91
CA GLY A 234 2.91 5.27 -6.62
C GLY A 234 3.72 4.01 -6.36
N LEU A 235 4.77 3.74 -7.17
CA LEU A 235 5.58 2.53 -6.97
C LEU A 235 6.21 2.50 -5.58
N MET A 236 6.80 3.61 -5.13
CA MET A 236 7.46 3.69 -3.83
C MET A 236 6.46 3.56 -2.68
N LEU A 237 5.32 4.23 -2.76
CA LEU A 237 4.24 4.08 -1.78
C LEU A 237 3.73 2.63 -1.74
N GLY A 238 3.49 2.04 -2.92
CA GLY A 238 3.07 0.65 -3.07
C GLY A 238 4.08 -0.35 -2.48
N ALA A 239 5.37 -0.19 -2.80
CA ALA A 239 6.41 -1.11 -2.39
C ALA A 239 6.69 -1.09 -0.87
N PHE A 240 6.71 0.10 -0.26
CA PHE A 240 7.08 0.23 1.15
C PHE A 240 5.90 0.16 2.13
N PHE A 241 4.70 0.61 1.74
CA PHE A 241 3.56 0.71 2.66
C PHE A 241 2.42 -0.26 2.34
N MET A 242 2.24 -0.65 1.08
CA MET A 242 1.08 -1.46 0.69
C MET A 242 1.43 -2.93 0.46
N ALA A 243 2.57 -3.22 -0.18
CA ALA A 243 3.02 -4.59 -0.42
C ALA A 243 3.60 -5.25 0.85
N THR A 244 3.96 -4.45 1.85
CA THR A 244 4.50 -4.91 3.14
C THR A 244 3.44 -5.15 4.21
N ASP A 245 2.16 -5.03 3.87
CA ASP A 245 1.05 -5.31 4.80
C ASP A 245 1.17 -6.71 5.40
N TYR A 246 1.14 -6.78 6.74
CA TYR A 246 1.35 -8.03 7.49
C TYR A 246 0.35 -9.13 7.17
N VAL A 247 -0.88 -8.76 6.83
CA VAL A 247 -1.97 -9.71 6.63
C VAL A 247 -1.90 -10.34 5.23
N THR A 248 -1.51 -9.57 4.24
CA THR A 248 -1.64 -9.93 2.82
C THR A 248 -0.32 -10.30 2.15
N ARG A 249 0.78 -10.37 2.92
CA ARG A 249 2.10 -10.80 2.42
C ARG A 249 2.43 -12.23 2.83
N PRO A 250 3.31 -12.95 2.11
CA PRO A 250 3.80 -14.26 2.52
C PRO A 250 4.56 -14.21 3.86
N ILE A 251 4.36 -15.24 4.70
CA ILE A 251 5.02 -15.38 6.00
C ILE A 251 6.48 -15.83 5.83
N THR A 252 6.76 -16.70 4.85
CA THR A 252 8.09 -17.29 4.64
C THR A 252 9.06 -16.30 3.99
N LYS A 253 10.33 -16.32 4.39
CA LYS A 253 11.37 -15.43 3.84
C LYS A 253 11.51 -15.60 2.33
N ASN A 254 11.54 -16.84 1.83
CA ASN A 254 11.62 -17.15 0.40
C ASN A 254 10.35 -16.71 -0.34
N GLY A 255 9.18 -16.86 0.30
CA GLY A 255 7.91 -16.37 -0.23
C GLY A 255 7.90 -14.86 -0.40
N GLN A 256 8.52 -14.12 0.53
CA GLN A 256 8.62 -12.66 0.44
C GLN A 256 9.45 -12.20 -0.77
N TYR A 257 10.58 -12.87 -1.06
CA TYR A 257 11.37 -12.59 -2.26
C TYR A 257 10.59 -12.92 -3.54
N LEU A 258 9.95 -14.08 -3.58
CA LEU A 258 9.15 -14.50 -4.74
C LEU A 258 7.98 -13.55 -4.98
N PHE A 259 7.31 -13.14 -3.91
CA PHE A 259 6.22 -12.16 -3.95
C PHE A 259 6.69 -10.81 -4.52
N GLY A 260 7.81 -10.27 -4.01
CA GLY A 260 8.35 -9.01 -4.52
C GLY A 260 8.76 -9.09 -5.99
N VAL A 261 9.38 -10.19 -6.43
CA VAL A 261 9.72 -10.41 -7.85
C VAL A 261 8.45 -10.45 -8.70
N LEU A 262 7.42 -11.17 -8.26
CA LEU A 262 6.13 -11.23 -8.94
C LEU A 262 5.50 -9.85 -9.10
N LEU A 263 5.49 -9.05 -8.03
CA LEU A 263 4.96 -7.69 -8.06
C LEU A 263 5.72 -6.79 -9.04
N GLY A 264 7.05 -6.90 -9.09
CA GLY A 264 7.86 -6.10 -10.02
C GLY A 264 7.57 -6.42 -11.47
N ILE A 265 7.45 -7.70 -11.80
CA ILE A 265 7.09 -8.16 -13.15
C ILE A 265 5.68 -7.69 -13.51
N LEU A 266 4.69 -7.92 -12.64
CA LEU A 266 3.31 -7.51 -12.90
C LEU A 266 3.17 -6.00 -13.08
N THR A 267 3.83 -5.21 -12.22
CA THR A 267 3.82 -3.75 -12.35
C THR A 267 4.45 -3.30 -13.67
N GLY A 268 5.57 -3.93 -14.06
CA GLY A 268 6.21 -3.67 -15.34
C GLY A 268 5.30 -3.99 -16.54
N ILE A 269 4.62 -5.13 -16.50
CA ILE A 269 3.65 -5.52 -17.53
C ILE A 269 2.53 -4.48 -17.64
N PHE A 270 1.91 -4.09 -16.52
CA PHE A 270 0.82 -3.13 -16.53
C PHE A 270 1.26 -1.74 -17.02
N ARG A 271 2.48 -1.29 -16.70
CA ARG A 271 2.97 0.02 -17.12
C ARG A 271 3.35 0.07 -18.60
N ILE A 272 3.99 -0.98 -19.13
CA ILE A 272 4.44 -1.01 -20.52
C ILE A 272 3.31 -1.39 -21.46
N PHE A 273 2.62 -2.49 -21.17
CA PHE A 273 1.60 -3.08 -22.05
C PHE A 273 0.16 -2.68 -21.68
N GLY A 274 -0.07 -2.21 -20.46
CA GLY A 274 -1.41 -1.81 -20.00
C GLY A 274 -1.87 -0.47 -20.56
N PRO A 275 -3.18 -0.20 -20.56
CA PRO A 275 -3.75 1.07 -21.01
C PRO A 275 -3.41 2.23 -20.07
N SER A 276 -3.27 1.97 -18.78
CA SER A 276 -2.95 2.96 -17.74
C SER A 276 -1.47 2.91 -17.38
N SER A 277 -0.89 4.08 -17.10
CA SER A 277 0.47 4.19 -16.55
C SER A 277 0.58 3.74 -15.09
N GLU A 278 -0.56 3.61 -14.40
CA GLU A 278 -0.65 3.27 -12.97
C GLU A 278 -1.09 1.81 -12.76
N GLY A 279 -0.12 0.89 -12.72
CA GLY A 279 -0.40 -0.55 -12.56
C GLY A 279 -0.14 -1.11 -11.16
N VAL A 280 0.43 -0.33 -10.25
CA VAL A 280 0.91 -0.79 -8.92
C VAL A 280 -0.21 -1.41 -8.09
N SER A 281 -1.37 -0.74 -8.02
CA SER A 281 -2.51 -1.21 -7.23
C SER A 281 -3.03 -2.56 -7.71
N TYR A 282 -3.16 -2.75 -9.02
CA TYR A 282 -3.61 -4.02 -9.61
C TYR A 282 -2.58 -5.12 -9.40
N ALA A 283 -1.28 -4.80 -9.56
CA ALA A 283 -0.21 -5.76 -9.34
C ALA A 283 -0.21 -6.28 -7.90
N ILE A 284 -0.35 -5.39 -6.90
CA ILE A 284 -0.38 -5.80 -5.50
C ILE A 284 -1.63 -6.62 -5.18
N ILE A 285 -2.81 -6.25 -5.67
CA ILE A 285 -4.05 -7.01 -5.46
C ILE A 285 -3.91 -8.43 -6.04
N ILE A 286 -3.45 -8.56 -7.29
CA ILE A 286 -3.22 -9.87 -7.91
C ILE A 286 -2.17 -10.65 -7.12
N GLY A 287 -1.09 -10.00 -6.71
CA GLY A 287 -0.07 -10.59 -5.86
C GLY A 287 -0.66 -11.14 -4.55
N ASN A 288 -1.49 -10.35 -3.86
CA ASN A 288 -2.15 -10.77 -2.62
C ASN A 288 -3.02 -12.01 -2.82
N LEU A 289 -3.76 -12.10 -3.92
CA LEU A 289 -4.56 -13.30 -4.26
C LEU A 289 -3.70 -14.55 -4.52
N LEU A 290 -2.45 -14.36 -4.95
CA LEU A 290 -1.52 -15.45 -5.21
C LEU A 290 -0.71 -15.87 -3.98
N VAL A 291 -0.75 -15.11 -2.87
CA VAL A 291 -0.01 -15.43 -1.63
C VAL A 291 -0.25 -16.85 -1.14
N PRO A 292 -1.48 -17.40 -1.09
CA PRO A 292 -1.69 -18.77 -0.65
C PRO A 292 -0.98 -19.82 -1.53
N LEU A 293 -0.82 -19.55 -2.84
CA LEU A 293 -0.06 -20.40 -3.75
C LEU A 293 1.44 -20.30 -3.52
N ILE A 294 1.94 -19.06 -3.29
CA ILE A 294 3.35 -18.80 -2.97
C ILE A 294 3.73 -19.51 -1.66
N GLU A 295 2.88 -19.44 -0.65
CA GLU A 295 3.11 -20.12 0.62
C GLU A 295 3.16 -21.64 0.46
N LYS A 296 2.28 -22.23 -0.32
CA LYS A 296 2.28 -23.69 -0.59
C LYS A 296 3.62 -24.19 -1.13
N ILE A 297 4.29 -23.38 -1.95
CA ILE A 297 5.59 -23.72 -2.56
C ILE A 297 6.75 -23.43 -1.61
N THR A 298 6.61 -22.42 -0.74
CA THR A 298 7.73 -21.90 0.08
C THR A 298 7.70 -22.34 1.55
N LEU A 299 6.63 -23.03 1.99
CA LEU A 299 6.56 -23.58 3.35
C LEU A 299 7.66 -24.63 3.53
N PRO A 300 8.47 -24.53 4.59
CA PRO A 300 9.48 -25.53 4.89
C PRO A 300 8.80 -26.84 5.28
N THR A 301 9.40 -27.96 4.88
CA THR A 301 8.98 -29.29 5.33
C THR A 301 9.13 -29.41 6.83
N ALA A 302 8.11 -29.97 7.51
CA ALA A 302 8.14 -30.16 8.96
C ALA A 302 9.32 -31.04 9.36
N PHE A 303 9.92 -30.74 10.53
CA PHE A 303 11.03 -31.52 11.08
C PHE A 303 10.62 -33.00 11.16
N GLY A 304 11.50 -33.89 10.69
CA GLY A 304 11.25 -35.35 10.65
C GLY A 304 10.47 -35.86 9.44
N LYS A 305 9.89 -35.01 8.59
CA LYS A 305 9.19 -35.46 7.34
C LYS A 305 10.08 -35.41 6.09
N GLY A 306 11.33 -34.96 6.20
CA GLY A 306 12.28 -34.84 5.08
C GLY A 306 12.99 -36.12 4.64
N GLY A 307 12.68 -37.28 5.24
CA GLY A 307 13.35 -38.54 4.97
C GLY A 307 12.64 -39.54 4.02
N ALA A 308 11.51 -39.17 3.46
CA ALA A 308 10.74 -40.09 2.60
C ALA A 308 10.57 -39.52 1.18
N LYS A 309 11.69 -39.31 0.47
CA LYS A 309 11.76 -39.30 -1.00
C LYS A 309 12.99 -40.08 -1.37
N ALA A 310 12.86 -41.41 -1.33
CA ALA A 310 13.62 -42.33 -2.16
C ALA A 310 12.77 -42.66 -3.36
#